data_d7f01405a8c630c2567f952134cdf295
#
_entry.id   d7f01405a8c630c2567f952134cdf295
#
_cell.length_a   1.000
_cell.length_b   1.000
_cell.length_c   1.000
_cell.angle_alpha   90.00
_cell.angle_beta   90.00
_cell.angle_gamma   90.00
#
_symmetry.space_group_name_H-M   'P 1'
#
loop_
_entity.id
_entity.type
_entity.pdbx_description
1 polymer ?
#
loop_
_entity_poly.entity_id
_entity_poly.type
_entity_poly.pdbx_seq_one_letter_code
_entity_poly.pdbx_strand_id
1 'polypeptide(L)'
;MVKAADAIATARALLGTPYSELDCISLIVRVIRTSPGGDPTYRCQGTNWLWRSIDNSARYRDLTWRQEGIQGARAGMLAFKRSGDNVHHVGLVTERGTVIHSSSAKGCVVETALDDTWQLLAIHRYIKAAGEAEESEENAVQTYNMQVVLSDEDSTLNVRNEPGKGGDRIGRLSHGAVVTVLAEFDNGWRFVTYGDGASGYVDGSFLQPVENTEDKTGGTTVTIVDSAGNRFCPVGDFRVLIGSVD
;
A
#
# COMPACT_ATOMS: atom_id res chain seq x y z
N MET A 1 -1.31 -3.97 5.41
CA MET A 1 -1.27 -4.78 4.17
C MET A 1 -1.08 -6.24 4.55
N VAL A 2 -1.78 -7.18 3.89
CA VAL A 2 -1.71 -8.62 4.16
C VAL A 2 -0.37 -9.17 3.61
N LYS A 3 0.39 -9.89 4.41
CA LYS A 3 1.59 -10.59 3.90
C LYS A 3 1.17 -11.80 3.06
N ALA A 4 1.93 -12.13 2.01
CA ALA A 4 1.63 -13.30 1.15
C ALA A 4 1.41 -14.58 1.95
N ALA A 5 2.24 -14.84 2.96
CA ALA A 5 2.12 -16.02 3.81
C ALA A 5 0.78 -16.08 4.56
N ASP A 6 0.32 -14.94 5.11
CA ASP A 6 -0.95 -14.84 5.83
C ASP A 6 -2.15 -15.02 4.89
N ALA A 7 -2.08 -14.40 3.69
CA ALA A 7 -3.10 -14.58 2.66
C ALA A 7 -3.25 -16.05 2.24
N ILE A 8 -2.12 -16.72 2.01
CA ILE A 8 -2.08 -18.13 1.63
C ILE A 8 -2.57 -19.03 2.77
N ALA A 9 -2.16 -18.78 4.00
CA ALA A 9 -2.63 -19.52 5.18
C ALA A 9 -4.16 -19.39 5.33
N THR A 10 -4.68 -18.17 5.19
CA THR A 10 -6.14 -17.91 5.20
C THR A 10 -6.85 -18.65 4.07
N ALA A 11 -6.32 -18.60 2.84
CA ALA A 11 -6.90 -19.30 1.71
C ALA A 11 -6.88 -20.83 1.88
N ARG A 12 -5.79 -21.40 2.43
CA ARG A 12 -5.66 -22.84 2.74
C ARG A 12 -6.66 -23.31 3.77
N ALA A 13 -6.95 -22.50 4.78
CA ALA A 13 -7.98 -22.82 5.77
C ALA A 13 -9.41 -22.91 5.17
N LEU A 14 -9.59 -22.38 3.95
CA LEU A 14 -10.87 -22.43 3.22
C LEU A 14 -10.95 -23.58 2.19
N LEU A 15 -9.92 -24.41 2.06
CA LEU A 15 -9.95 -25.56 1.16
C LEU A 15 -11.15 -26.47 1.47
N GLY A 16 -11.84 -26.94 0.42
CA GLY A 16 -13.04 -27.75 0.54
C GLY A 16 -14.34 -26.95 0.75
N THR A 17 -14.29 -25.62 1.00
CA THR A 17 -15.50 -24.80 1.09
C THR A 17 -16.28 -24.88 -0.23
N PRO A 18 -17.60 -25.17 -0.21
CA PRO A 18 -18.41 -25.29 -1.39
C PRO A 18 -18.39 -24.03 -2.28
N TYR A 19 -18.37 -24.21 -3.60
CA TYR A 19 -18.41 -23.11 -4.57
C TYR A 19 -19.66 -22.24 -4.43
N SER A 20 -20.78 -22.83 -4.04
CA SER A 20 -22.05 -22.12 -3.79
C SER A 20 -21.98 -21.15 -2.61
N GLU A 21 -21.07 -21.36 -1.67
CA GLU A 21 -20.86 -20.49 -0.53
C GLU A 21 -19.75 -19.45 -0.80
N LEU A 22 -18.75 -19.84 -1.61
CA LEU A 22 -17.56 -19.04 -1.83
C LEU A 22 -17.09 -19.24 -3.27
N ASP A 23 -17.51 -18.38 -4.19
CA ASP A 23 -17.02 -18.37 -5.58
C ASP A 23 -15.59 -17.81 -5.67
N CYS A 24 -15.02 -17.75 -6.88
CA CYS A 24 -13.61 -17.38 -7.07
C CYS A 24 -13.28 -15.96 -6.59
N ILE A 25 -14.15 -14.98 -6.82
CA ILE A 25 -13.92 -13.60 -6.37
C ILE A 25 -14.20 -13.44 -4.88
N SER A 26 -15.22 -14.12 -4.37
CA SER A 26 -15.56 -14.12 -2.95
C SER A 26 -14.46 -14.74 -2.09
N LEU A 27 -13.70 -15.71 -2.63
CA LEU A 27 -12.50 -16.24 -1.98
C LEU A 27 -11.46 -15.13 -1.79
N ILE A 28 -11.15 -14.36 -2.82
CA ILE A 28 -10.17 -13.25 -2.72
C ILE A 28 -10.66 -12.18 -1.76
N VAL A 29 -11.94 -11.81 -1.84
CA VAL A 29 -12.55 -10.86 -0.88
C VAL A 29 -12.45 -11.39 0.55
N ARG A 30 -12.76 -12.67 0.78
CA ARG A 30 -12.67 -13.30 2.11
C ARG A 30 -11.23 -13.27 2.63
N VAL A 31 -10.24 -13.65 1.80
CA VAL A 31 -8.82 -13.61 2.16
C VAL A 31 -8.41 -12.21 2.58
N ILE A 32 -8.72 -11.18 1.79
CA ILE A 32 -8.35 -9.79 2.12
C ILE A 32 -9.03 -9.32 3.42
N ARG A 33 -10.29 -9.72 3.65
CA ARG A 33 -11.05 -9.26 4.83
C ARG A 33 -10.63 -9.90 6.14
N THR A 34 -10.18 -11.16 6.09
CA THR A 34 -9.97 -11.96 7.31
C THR A 34 -8.50 -12.27 7.61
N SER A 35 -7.58 -12.02 6.66
CA SER A 35 -6.14 -12.16 6.93
C SER A 35 -5.63 -11.04 7.85
N PRO A 36 -4.60 -11.31 8.65
CA PRO A 36 -3.91 -10.28 9.43
C PRO A 36 -3.45 -9.10 8.56
N GLY A 37 -3.75 -7.88 8.98
CA GLY A 37 -3.42 -6.66 8.23
C GLY A 37 -4.31 -6.37 7.02
N GLY A 38 -5.43 -7.10 6.90
CA GLY A 38 -6.41 -6.93 5.83
C GLY A 38 -7.41 -5.81 6.09
N ASP A 39 -8.32 -5.61 5.13
CA ASP A 39 -9.39 -4.62 5.20
C ASP A 39 -10.75 -5.33 5.37
N PRO A 40 -11.35 -5.34 6.58
CA PRO A 40 -12.63 -6.03 6.83
C PRO A 40 -13.80 -5.46 6.02
N THR A 41 -13.65 -4.28 5.45
CA THR A 41 -14.67 -3.60 4.65
C THR A 41 -14.50 -3.81 3.15
N TYR A 42 -13.42 -4.45 2.72
CA TYR A 42 -13.10 -4.65 1.31
C TYR A 42 -14.24 -5.31 0.54
N ARG A 43 -14.52 -4.81 -0.66
CA ARG A 43 -15.55 -5.32 -1.58
C ARG A 43 -15.03 -5.34 -3.01
N CYS A 44 -15.41 -6.36 -3.76
CA CYS A 44 -15.15 -6.47 -5.18
C CYS A 44 -16.38 -6.99 -5.91
N GLN A 45 -16.68 -6.43 -7.07
CA GLN A 45 -17.92 -6.75 -7.83
C GLN A 45 -17.75 -7.94 -8.77
N GLY A 46 -16.52 -8.43 -9.00
CA GLY A 46 -16.25 -9.56 -9.88
C GLY A 46 -14.87 -9.49 -10.51
N THR A 47 -14.49 -10.57 -11.21
CA THR A 47 -13.14 -10.72 -11.78
C THR A 47 -12.83 -9.72 -12.88
N ASN A 48 -13.77 -9.43 -13.78
CA ASN A 48 -13.60 -8.39 -14.79
C ASN A 48 -13.43 -7.00 -14.18
N TRP A 49 -14.19 -6.71 -13.13
CA TRP A 49 -14.08 -5.45 -12.42
C TRP A 49 -12.71 -5.34 -11.75
N LEU A 50 -12.27 -6.40 -11.08
CA LEU A 50 -10.94 -6.45 -10.45
C LEU A 50 -9.82 -6.27 -11.48
N TRP A 51 -9.87 -7.00 -12.60
CA TRP A 51 -8.83 -6.91 -13.63
C TRP A 51 -8.68 -5.50 -14.23
N ARG A 52 -9.81 -4.82 -14.43
CA ARG A 52 -9.86 -3.45 -14.98
C ARG A 52 -9.60 -2.36 -13.95
N SER A 53 -9.54 -2.71 -12.67
CA SER A 53 -9.40 -1.72 -11.59
C SER A 53 -8.10 -0.91 -11.68
N ILE A 54 -7.05 -1.45 -12.31
CA ILE A 54 -5.79 -0.74 -12.54
C ILE A 54 -5.97 0.54 -13.39
N ASP A 55 -6.99 0.58 -14.23
CA ASP A 55 -7.29 1.71 -15.11
C ASP A 55 -8.13 2.78 -14.38
N ASN A 56 -8.55 2.51 -13.14
CA ASN A 56 -9.35 3.42 -12.34
C ASN A 56 -8.46 4.45 -11.61
N SER A 57 -9.11 5.49 -11.08
CA SER A 57 -8.46 6.42 -10.15
C SER A 57 -7.90 5.67 -8.93
N ALA A 58 -6.90 6.26 -8.26
CA ALA A 58 -6.21 5.63 -7.12
C ALA A 58 -7.17 5.09 -6.04
N ARG A 59 -8.30 5.77 -5.81
CA ARG A 59 -9.32 5.37 -4.83
C ARG A 59 -9.98 4.01 -5.14
N TYR A 60 -10.15 3.70 -6.43
CA TYR A 60 -10.86 2.50 -6.90
C TYR A 60 -9.94 1.49 -7.56
N ARG A 61 -8.63 1.73 -7.50
CA ARG A 61 -7.60 0.88 -8.09
C ARG A 61 -7.24 -0.23 -7.10
N ASP A 62 -7.73 -1.45 -7.35
CA ASP A 62 -7.40 -2.60 -6.50
C ASP A 62 -6.13 -3.32 -6.96
N LEU A 63 -5.80 -3.27 -8.26
CA LEU A 63 -4.55 -3.79 -8.78
C LEU A 63 -3.52 -2.68 -8.94
N THR A 64 -2.29 -2.91 -8.48
CA THR A 64 -1.16 -1.99 -8.61
C THR A 64 -0.27 -2.34 -9.81
N TRP A 65 -0.32 -3.59 -10.24
CA TRP A 65 0.44 -4.11 -11.37
C TRP A 65 -0.29 -5.29 -12.01
N ARG A 66 -0.15 -5.46 -13.33
CA ARG A 66 -0.68 -6.62 -14.07
C ARG A 66 0.18 -6.94 -15.28
N GLN A 67 0.19 -8.22 -15.68
CA GLN A 67 0.84 -8.67 -16.93
C GLN A 67 0.05 -9.79 -17.60
N GLU A 68 0.31 -10.00 -18.88
CA GLU A 68 -0.03 -11.21 -19.62
C GLU A 68 1.04 -12.29 -19.42
N GLY A 69 0.60 -13.56 -19.35
CA GLY A 69 1.46 -14.68 -19.02
C GLY A 69 1.64 -14.88 -17.52
N ILE A 70 2.24 -16.01 -17.16
CA ILE A 70 2.46 -16.42 -15.77
C ILE A 70 3.95 -16.46 -15.38
N GLN A 71 4.84 -15.99 -16.26
CA GLN A 71 6.27 -15.92 -15.95
C GLN A 71 6.53 -14.95 -14.81
N GLY A 72 7.42 -15.36 -13.91
CA GLY A 72 7.73 -14.53 -12.73
C GLY A 72 6.64 -14.53 -11.66
N ALA A 73 5.70 -15.48 -11.70
CA ALA A 73 4.69 -15.65 -10.67
C ALA A 73 5.34 -15.82 -9.29
N ARG A 74 4.82 -15.10 -8.30
CA ARG A 74 5.32 -15.13 -6.92
C ARG A 74 4.15 -15.31 -5.95
N ALA A 75 4.42 -15.89 -4.80
CA ALA A 75 3.44 -16.06 -3.73
C ALA A 75 2.76 -14.72 -3.39
N GLY A 76 1.45 -14.74 -3.24
CA GLY A 76 0.64 -13.55 -2.96
C GLY A 76 0.14 -12.80 -4.21
N MET A 77 0.66 -13.10 -5.41
CA MET A 77 0.06 -12.60 -6.64
C MET A 77 -1.29 -13.25 -6.91
N LEU A 78 -2.13 -12.58 -7.69
CA LEU A 78 -3.35 -13.13 -8.22
C LEU A 78 -3.11 -13.65 -9.64
N ALA A 79 -3.54 -14.88 -9.91
CA ALA A 79 -3.59 -15.45 -11.26
C ALA A 79 -5.01 -15.40 -11.79
N PHE A 80 -5.17 -15.16 -13.11
CA PHE A 80 -6.49 -15.06 -13.73
C PHE A 80 -6.57 -15.95 -14.97
N LYS A 81 -7.81 -16.38 -15.26
CA LYS A 81 -8.18 -17.01 -16.53
C LYS A 81 -9.10 -16.08 -17.30
N ARG A 82 -8.90 -16.05 -18.62
CA ARG A 82 -9.74 -15.26 -19.53
C ARG A 82 -10.22 -16.09 -20.73
N SER A 83 -11.30 -15.64 -21.36
CA SER A 83 -11.78 -16.10 -22.66
C SER A 83 -12.06 -14.87 -23.51
N GLY A 84 -11.18 -14.58 -24.48
CA GLY A 84 -11.15 -13.28 -25.14
C GLY A 84 -10.93 -12.15 -24.13
N ASP A 85 -11.79 -11.15 -24.14
CA ASP A 85 -11.72 -10.01 -23.21
C ASP A 85 -12.38 -10.27 -21.84
N ASN A 86 -13.02 -11.44 -21.68
CA ASN A 86 -13.72 -11.79 -20.46
C ASN A 86 -12.77 -12.47 -19.47
N VAL A 87 -12.37 -11.76 -18.42
CA VAL A 87 -11.62 -12.30 -17.28
C VAL A 87 -12.62 -12.90 -16.30
N HIS A 88 -12.73 -14.21 -16.31
CA HIS A 88 -13.85 -14.92 -15.65
C HIS A 88 -13.45 -15.72 -14.42
N HIS A 89 -12.15 -15.84 -14.12
CA HIS A 89 -11.68 -16.61 -12.98
C HIS A 89 -10.44 -15.99 -12.33
N VAL A 90 -10.29 -16.18 -11.02
CA VAL A 90 -9.18 -15.67 -10.23
C VAL A 90 -8.79 -16.67 -9.14
N GLY A 91 -7.51 -16.70 -8.80
CA GLY A 91 -6.97 -17.46 -7.67
C GLY A 91 -5.72 -16.80 -7.09
N LEU A 92 -5.31 -17.24 -5.92
CA LEU A 92 -4.14 -16.76 -5.18
C LEU A 92 -2.95 -17.68 -5.43
N VAL A 93 -1.84 -17.14 -5.93
CA VAL A 93 -0.58 -17.87 -6.15
C VAL A 93 0.08 -18.17 -4.82
N THR A 94 0.55 -19.42 -4.66
CA THR A 94 1.23 -19.89 -3.45
C THR A 94 2.75 -19.93 -3.60
N GLU A 95 3.44 -20.13 -2.49
CA GLU A 95 4.90 -20.32 -2.44
C GLU A 95 5.39 -21.60 -3.14
N ARG A 96 4.46 -22.52 -3.46
CA ARG A 96 4.75 -23.80 -4.15
C ARG A 96 4.60 -23.72 -5.65
N GLY A 97 4.30 -22.53 -6.20
CA GLY A 97 3.96 -22.41 -7.61
C GLY A 97 2.61 -23.05 -7.97
N THR A 98 1.70 -23.09 -7.00
CA THR A 98 0.30 -23.54 -7.17
C THR A 98 -0.64 -22.35 -7.04
N VAL A 99 -1.93 -22.56 -7.30
CA VAL A 99 -2.98 -21.55 -7.17
C VAL A 99 -4.11 -22.10 -6.31
N ILE A 100 -4.47 -21.37 -5.24
CA ILE A 100 -5.69 -21.62 -4.47
C ILE A 100 -6.83 -20.82 -5.12
N HIS A 101 -7.88 -21.52 -5.52
CA HIS A 101 -9.03 -20.90 -6.15
C HIS A 101 -10.32 -21.67 -5.86
N SER A 102 -11.46 -21.00 -5.93
CA SER A 102 -12.74 -21.68 -5.84
C SER A 102 -13.17 -22.13 -7.23
N SER A 103 -13.20 -23.41 -7.46
CA SER A 103 -13.44 -24.05 -8.76
C SER A 103 -14.90 -24.49 -8.90
N SER A 104 -15.64 -23.92 -9.86
CA SER A 104 -17.00 -24.38 -10.17
C SER A 104 -17.01 -25.84 -10.69
N ALA A 105 -15.97 -26.24 -11.43
CA ALA A 105 -15.84 -27.60 -11.96
C ALA A 105 -15.55 -28.66 -10.86
N LYS A 106 -14.85 -28.27 -9.78
CA LYS A 106 -14.58 -29.13 -8.61
C LYS A 106 -15.64 -28.96 -7.52
N GLY A 107 -16.50 -27.94 -7.63
CA GLY A 107 -17.56 -27.65 -6.67
C GLY A 107 -17.07 -27.02 -5.35
N CYS A 108 -15.79 -26.71 -5.20
CA CYS A 108 -15.23 -26.18 -3.94
C CYS A 108 -13.91 -25.43 -4.16
N VAL A 109 -13.39 -24.87 -3.07
CA VAL A 109 -12.04 -24.30 -3.01
C VAL A 109 -11.00 -25.40 -3.08
N VAL A 110 -10.05 -25.26 -4.00
CA VAL A 110 -8.98 -26.24 -4.28
C VAL A 110 -7.63 -25.53 -4.43
N GLU A 111 -6.54 -26.28 -4.25
CA GLU A 111 -5.19 -25.88 -4.64
C GLU A 111 -4.77 -26.71 -5.86
N THR A 112 -4.41 -26.07 -6.97
CA THR A 112 -4.03 -26.72 -8.24
C THR A 112 -2.71 -26.16 -8.76
N ALA A 113 -2.08 -26.83 -9.73
CA ALA A 113 -0.90 -26.29 -10.38
C ALA A 113 -1.19 -24.92 -11.03
N LEU A 114 -0.18 -24.05 -11.01
CA LEU A 114 -0.15 -22.84 -11.84
C LEU A 114 0.40 -23.26 -13.22
N ASP A 115 -0.50 -23.65 -14.12
CA ASP A 115 -0.19 -24.13 -15.47
C ASP A 115 -0.60 -23.09 -16.53
N ASP A 116 -0.46 -23.45 -17.81
CA ASP A 116 -0.78 -22.61 -18.97
C ASP A 116 -2.27 -22.27 -19.14
N THR A 117 -3.14 -22.91 -18.36
CA THR A 117 -4.56 -22.50 -18.29
C THR A 117 -4.77 -21.18 -17.54
N TRP A 118 -3.77 -20.72 -16.80
CA TRP A 118 -3.71 -19.40 -16.21
C TRP A 118 -2.95 -18.48 -17.15
N GLN A 119 -3.54 -17.35 -17.52
CA GLN A 119 -3.02 -16.51 -18.60
C GLN A 119 -2.54 -15.13 -18.13
N LEU A 120 -2.92 -14.71 -16.93
CA LEU A 120 -2.68 -13.35 -16.47
C LEU A 120 -2.22 -13.36 -15.01
N LEU A 121 -1.34 -12.42 -14.65
CA LEU A 121 -0.92 -12.18 -13.27
C LEU A 121 -1.19 -10.73 -12.87
N ALA A 122 -1.45 -10.51 -11.59
CA ALA A 122 -1.54 -9.18 -11.02
C ALA A 122 -1.10 -9.13 -9.56
N ILE A 123 -0.77 -7.93 -9.10
CA ILE A 123 -0.53 -7.60 -7.71
C ILE A 123 -1.72 -6.80 -7.19
N HIS A 124 -2.26 -7.25 -6.07
CA HIS A 124 -3.36 -6.58 -5.40
C HIS A 124 -2.84 -5.65 -4.30
N ARG A 125 -3.31 -4.38 -4.24
CA ARG A 125 -2.83 -3.37 -3.29
C ARG A 125 -2.91 -3.78 -1.81
N TYR A 126 -3.78 -4.72 -1.46
CA TYR A 126 -3.91 -5.22 -0.08
C TYR A 126 -3.05 -6.43 0.22
N ILE A 127 -2.42 -7.07 -0.78
CA ILE A 127 -1.60 -8.27 -0.59
C ILE A 127 -0.16 -7.97 -1.03
N LYS A 128 0.77 -8.04 -0.11
CA LYS A 128 2.21 -7.93 -0.39
C LYS A 128 2.72 -9.26 -0.96
N ALA A 129 3.03 -9.28 -2.26
CA ALA A 129 3.59 -10.46 -2.90
C ALA A 129 5.02 -10.77 -2.42
N ALA A 130 5.42 -12.05 -2.41
CA ALA A 130 6.77 -12.43 -2.02
C ALA A 130 7.80 -11.85 -2.99
N GLY A 131 8.94 -11.37 -2.47
CA GLY A 131 9.99 -10.73 -3.28
C GLY A 131 9.63 -9.33 -3.81
N GLU A 132 8.45 -8.78 -3.51
CA GLU A 132 8.37 -7.35 -3.33
C GLU A 132 9.30 -7.06 -2.16
N ALA A 133 10.32 -6.21 -2.43
CA ALA A 133 11.24 -5.80 -1.38
C ALA A 133 10.39 -5.58 -0.12
N GLU A 134 10.79 -6.17 1.00
CA GLU A 134 10.27 -5.63 2.23
C GLU A 134 10.56 -4.15 2.06
N GLU A 135 9.51 -3.36 1.81
CA GLU A 135 9.58 -1.99 2.21
C GLU A 135 10.02 -2.15 3.66
N SER A 136 11.32 -2.03 3.89
CA SER A 136 11.84 -1.75 5.20
C SER A 136 10.84 -0.73 5.74
N GLU A 137 10.49 -0.78 7.00
CA GLU A 137 9.70 0.28 7.65
C GLU A 137 10.31 1.66 7.39
N GLU A 138 11.48 1.74 6.75
CA GLU A 138 12.17 2.86 6.14
C GLU A 138 11.50 3.44 4.88
N ASN A 139 10.56 2.71 4.23
CA ASN A 139 9.64 3.20 3.21
C ASN A 139 8.18 3.17 3.69
N ALA A 140 7.90 3.20 4.95
CA ALA A 140 6.77 3.95 5.48
C ALA A 140 6.85 5.30 4.77
N VAL A 141 5.81 5.66 3.98
CA VAL A 141 5.68 6.97 3.34
C VAL A 141 6.31 7.96 4.32
N GLN A 142 7.51 8.46 4.00
CA GLN A 142 8.20 9.39 4.89
C GLN A 142 7.32 10.62 4.91
N THR A 143 6.32 10.57 5.80
CA THR A 143 5.47 11.71 6.03
C THR A 143 6.34 12.72 6.75
N TYR A 144 6.49 13.87 6.14
CA TYR A 144 7.27 14.95 6.73
C TYR A 144 6.44 16.24 6.72
N ASN A 145 6.67 17.05 7.71
CA ASN A 145 5.95 18.30 7.84
C ASN A 145 6.62 19.39 7.01
N MET A 146 5.78 20.11 6.27
CA MET A 146 6.19 21.30 5.54
C MET A 146 5.29 22.49 5.92
N GLN A 147 5.83 23.69 5.79
CA GLN A 147 5.11 24.92 6.01
C GLN A 147 4.80 25.60 4.69
N VAL A 148 3.62 26.16 4.57
CA VAL A 148 3.23 26.99 3.45
C VAL A 148 3.95 28.33 3.52
N VAL A 149 4.72 28.67 2.47
CA VAL A 149 5.42 29.95 2.36
C VAL A 149 4.96 30.67 1.11
N LEU A 150 4.33 31.81 1.30
CA LEU A 150 3.81 32.65 0.23
C LEU A 150 4.54 33.99 0.27
N SER A 151 4.77 34.59 -0.89
CA SER A 151 5.41 35.91 -1.00
C SER A 151 4.54 37.06 -0.45
N ASP A 152 3.25 36.86 -0.36
CA ASP A 152 2.27 37.72 0.27
C ASP A 152 1.56 36.91 1.37
N GLU A 153 1.74 37.33 2.62
CA GLU A 153 1.25 36.61 3.81
C GLU A 153 -0.28 36.62 3.91
N ASP A 154 -0.94 37.58 3.29
CA ASP A 154 -2.41 37.65 3.23
C ASP A 154 -3.01 36.73 2.17
N SER A 155 -2.17 36.16 1.30
CA SER A 155 -2.58 35.21 0.27
C SER A 155 -2.82 33.80 0.82
N THR A 156 -3.42 32.94 -0.01
CA THR A 156 -3.66 31.54 0.36
C THR A 156 -3.24 30.58 -0.74
N LEU A 157 -2.66 29.44 -0.35
CA LEU A 157 -2.38 28.32 -1.25
C LEU A 157 -3.65 27.51 -1.49
N ASN A 158 -3.99 27.28 -2.74
CA ASN A 158 -5.16 26.45 -3.08
C ASN A 158 -4.88 24.97 -2.88
N VAL A 159 -5.79 24.29 -2.21
CA VAL A 159 -5.85 22.82 -2.15
C VAL A 159 -6.82 22.32 -3.21
N ARG A 160 -6.43 21.32 -3.98
CA ARG A 160 -7.22 20.79 -5.11
C ARG A 160 -7.52 19.30 -4.95
N ASN A 161 -8.52 18.84 -5.70
CA ASN A 161 -8.89 17.41 -5.74
C ASN A 161 -7.99 16.56 -6.64
N GLU A 162 -7.17 17.19 -7.51
CA GLU A 162 -6.23 16.55 -8.44
C GLU A 162 -4.89 17.29 -8.51
N PRO A 163 -3.77 16.58 -8.83
CA PRO A 163 -2.45 17.19 -8.91
C PRO A 163 -2.29 18.01 -10.19
N GLY A 164 -2.60 19.29 -10.14
CA GLY A 164 -2.52 20.20 -11.27
C GLY A 164 -3.44 21.41 -11.14
N LYS A 165 -3.21 22.43 -11.95
CA LYS A 165 -4.01 23.67 -11.95
C LYS A 165 -5.43 23.45 -12.49
N GLY A 166 -5.69 22.32 -13.17
CA GLY A 166 -6.99 21.97 -13.73
C GLY A 166 -7.96 21.35 -12.72
N GLY A 167 -7.48 20.84 -11.58
CA GLY A 167 -8.31 20.27 -10.53
C GLY A 167 -9.17 21.34 -9.84
N ASP A 168 -10.34 20.93 -9.33
CA ASP A 168 -11.22 21.80 -8.55
C ASP A 168 -10.59 22.20 -7.22
N ARG A 169 -10.78 23.43 -6.82
CA ARG A 169 -10.34 23.90 -5.51
C ARG A 169 -11.27 23.42 -4.43
N ILE A 170 -10.73 22.58 -3.51
CA ILE A 170 -11.46 21.98 -2.38
C ILE A 170 -11.10 22.60 -1.04
N GLY A 171 -10.04 23.43 -0.99
CA GLY A 171 -9.60 24.09 0.23
C GLY A 171 -8.60 25.20 -0.02
N ARG A 172 -8.17 25.84 1.07
CA ARG A 172 -7.12 26.89 1.10
C ARG A 172 -6.28 26.76 2.34
N LEU A 173 -4.99 27.07 2.22
CA LEU A 173 -4.02 27.09 3.31
C LEU A 173 -3.42 28.49 3.39
N SER A 174 -3.39 29.07 4.58
CA SER A 174 -2.76 30.36 4.81
C SER A 174 -1.23 30.24 4.82
N HIS A 175 -0.55 31.36 4.61
CA HIS A 175 0.87 31.46 4.92
C HIS A 175 1.15 30.94 6.33
N GLY A 176 2.23 30.21 6.53
CA GLY A 176 2.58 29.61 7.81
C GLY A 176 1.84 28.33 8.18
N ALA A 177 0.80 27.91 7.42
CA ALA A 177 0.10 26.66 7.71
C ALA A 177 1.04 25.46 7.58
N VAL A 178 1.02 24.57 8.57
CA VAL A 178 1.78 23.32 8.54
C VAL A 178 0.93 22.22 7.94
N VAL A 179 1.52 21.47 7.01
CA VAL A 179 0.92 20.33 6.33
C VAL A 179 1.83 19.11 6.45
N THR A 180 1.24 17.93 6.51
CA THR A 180 1.99 16.68 6.40
C THR A 180 1.96 16.20 4.95
N VAL A 181 3.12 16.09 4.31
CA VAL A 181 3.26 15.55 2.95
C VAL A 181 3.17 14.04 3.02
N LEU A 182 2.26 13.47 2.21
CA LEU A 182 2.01 12.03 2.10
C LEU A 182 2.55 11.45 0.79
N ALA A 183 2.63 12.25 -0.28
CA ALA A 183 3.19 11.84 -1.56
C ALA A 183 3.69 13.03 -2.36
N GLU A 184 4.72 12.81 -3.17
CA GLU A 184 5.25 13.75 -4.16
C GLU A 184 4.97 13.23 -5.57
N PHE A 185 4.74 14.14 -6.51
CA PHE A 185 4.46 13.84 -7.91
C PHE A 185 5.52 14.49 -8.81
N ASP A 186 5.83 13.84 -9.92
CA ASP A 186 6.86 14.30 -10.88
C ASP A 186 6.58 15.69 -11.45
N ASN A 187 5.33 16.13 -11.43
CA ASN A 187 4.91 17.46 -11.86
C ASN A 187 5.07 18.54 -10.79
N GLY A 188 5.71 18.23 -9.65
CA GLY A 188 5.95 19.15 -8.54
C GLY A 188 4.78 19.34 -7.57
N TRP A 189 3.65 18.66 -7.80
CA TRP A 189 2.52 18.67 -6.87
C TRP A 189 2.77 17.71 -5.69
N ARG A 190 2.14 18.00 -4.55
CA ARG A 190 2.21 17.16 -3.35
C ARG A 190 0.83 16.85 -2.81
N PHE A 191 0.62 15.62 -2.40
CA PHE A 191 -0.57 15.22 -1.66
C PHE A 191 -0.30 15.40 -0.18
N VAL A 192 -1.15 16.19 0.48
CA VAL A 192 -0.94 16.61 1.87
C VAL A 192 -2.18 16.37 2.72
N THR A 193 -1.97 16.20 4.03
CA THR A 193 -3.02 16.34 5.04
C THR A 193 -2.81 17.63 5.81
N TYR A 194 -3.92 18.25 6.25
CA TYR A 194 -3.91 19.53 6.98
C TYR A 194 -5.12 19.65 7.90
N GLY A 195 -5.04 20.53 8.89
CA GLY A 195 -6.11 20.73 9.87
C GLY A 195 -6.55 19.43 10.54
N ASP A 196 -7.85 19.22 10.69
CA ASP A 196 -8.46 18.07 11.36
C ASP A 196 -8.50 16.80 10.47
N GLY A 197 -7.48 16.59 9.63
CA GLY A 197 -7.38 15.39 8.78
C GLY A 197 -7.93 15.56 7.38
N ALA A 198 -8.24 16.77 6.95
CA ALA A 198 -8.55 17.05 5.55
C ALA A 198 -7.33 16.78 4.66
N SER A 199 -7.55 16.39 3.40
CA SER A 199 -6.47 16.08 2.47
C SER A 199 -6.74 16.61 1.07
N GLY A 200 -5.66 16.84 0.29
CA GLY A 200 -5.74 17.28 -1.08
C GLY A 200 -4.37 17.57 -1.67
N TYR A 201 -4.38 18.08 -2.89
CA TYR A 201 -3.17 18.37 -3.66
C TYR A 201 -2.84 19.84 -3.59
N VAL A 202 -1.56 20.14 -3.38
CA VAL A 202 -1.00 21.51 -3.38
C VAL A 202 0.21 21.59 -4.30
N ASP A 203 0.48 22.76 -4.82
CA ASP A 203 1.72 23.03 -5.57
C ASP A 203 2.89 23.06 -4.57
N GLY A 204 3.83 22.12 -4.71
CA GLY A 204 4.95 21.93 -3.80
C GLY A 204 5.95 23.08 -3.80
N SER A 205 5.94 23.95 -4.84
CA SER A 205 6.82 25.13 -4.89
C SER A 205 6.53 26.16 -3.79
N PHE A 206 5.35 26.06 -3.15
CA PHE A 206 4.95 26.92 -2.02
C PHE A 206 5.15 26.26 -0.65
N LEU A 207 5.83 25.10 -0.61
CA LEU A 207 6.11 24.39 0.62
C LEU A 207 7.61 24.44 0.95
N GLN A 208 7.93 24.72 2.21
CA GLN A 208 9.28 24.65 2.73
C GLN A 208 9.33 23.70 3.94
N PRO A 209 10.46 23.02 4.19
CA PRO A 209 10.61 22.24 5.41
C PRO A 209 10.30 23.08 6.62
N VAL A 210 9.55 22.53 7.59
CA VAL A 210 9.42 23.16 8.89
C VAL A 210 10.81 23.13 9.53
N GLU A 211 11.44 24.28 9.69
CA GLU A 211 12.63 24.36 10.54
C GLU A 211 12.16 23.97 11.94
N ASN A 212 12.50 22.77 12.38
CA ASN A 212 12.38 22.41 13.78
C ASN A 212 13.29 23.36 14.56
N THR A 213 12.70 24.41 15.07
CA THR A 213 13.29 25.13 16.19
C THR A 213 13.10 24.25 17.45
N GLU A 214 13.53 22.99 17.38
CA GLU A 214 13.80 22.26 18.59
C GLU A 214 15.06 22.83 19.20
N ASP A 215 14.79 23.51 20.30
CA ASP A 215 15.63 23.75 21.43
C ASP A 215 17.12 23.41 21.24
N LYS A 216 17.96 24.45 21.18
CA LYS A 216 19.43 24.34 21.35
C LYS A 216 19.78 23.89 22.76
N THR A 217 19.23 22.79 23.21
CA THR A 217 19.79 21.94 24.25
C THR A 217 20.58 20.87 23.56
N GLY A 218 21.92 20.94 23.64
CA GLY A 218 22.87 20.11 22.94
C GLY A 218 22.53 18.63 23.02
N GLY A 219 21.81 18.13 22.03
CA GLY A 219 21.49 16.73 21.88
C GLY A 219 22.73 15.99 21.42
N THR A 220 23.37 15.23 22.30
CA THR A 220 24.40 14.27 21.93
C THR A 220 23.74 13.14 21.19
N THR A 221 24.06 12.98 19.89
CA THR A 221 23.63 11.81 19.12
C THR A 221 24.37 10.59 19.66
N VAL A 222 23.64 9.69 20.32
CA VAL A 222 24.20 8.43 20.82
C VAL A 222 24.00 7.37 19.74
N THR A 223 25.10 6.91 19.15
CA THR A 223 25.09 5.72 18.28
C THR A 223 25.44 4.51 19.12
N ILE A 224 24.55 3.54 19.24
CA ILE A 224 24.84 2.26 19.90
C ILE A 224 25.47 1.34 18.86
N VAL A 225 26.63 0.79 19.19
CA VAL A 225 27.35 -0.16 18.34
C VAL A 225 27.55 -1.43 19.16
N ASP A 226 27.20 -2.60 18.61
CA ASP A 226 27.47 -3.88 19.25
C ASP A 226 28.97 -4.28 19.10
N SER A 227 29.35 -5.35 19.76
CA SER A 227 30.73 -5.89 19.70
C SER A 227 31.16 -6.38 18.33
N ALA A 228 30.22 -6.52 17.37
CA ALA A 228 30.46 -6.90 15.99
C ALA A 228 30.50 -5.68 15.05
N GLY A 229 30.30 -4.45 15.56
CA GLY A 229 30.34 -3.21 14.79
C GLY A 229 29.00 -2.82 14.14
N ASN A 230 27.91 -3.52 14.43
CA ASN A 230 26.58 -3.14 13.92
C ASN A 230 26.07 -1.90 14.64
N ARG A 231 25.51 -0.96 13.86
CA ARG A 231 24.94 0.29 14.38
C ARG A 231 23.44 0.14 14.59
N PHE A 232 22.97 0.59 15.75
CA PHE A 232 21.55 0.60 16.10
C PHE A 232 21.09 2.04 16.30
N CYS A 233 19.97 2.40 15.67
CA CYS A 233 19.26 3.64 15.97
C CYS A 233 18.14 3.29 16.95
N PRO A 234 18.13 3.82 18.16
CA PRO A 234 17.02 3.58 19.08
C PRO A 234 15.76 4.25 18.56
N VAL A 235 14.64 3.51 18.56
CA VAL A 235 13.33 4.00 18.16
C VAL A 235 12.49 4.18 19.43
N GLY A 236 11.99 5.40 19.67
CA GLY A 236 11.17 5.75 20.83
C GLY A 236 11.93 6.49 21.94
N ASP A 237 11.22 6.90 22.99
CA ASP A 237 11.79 7.57 24.16
C ASP A 237 12.68 6.62 24.95
N PHE A 238 13.97 6.92 25.08
CA PHE A 238 14.91 6.15 25.88
C PHE A 238 15.71 7.06 26.82
N ARG A 239 16.12 6.50 27.96
CA ARG A 239 17.03 7.17 28.89
C ARG A 239 18.37 6.44 28.88
N VAL A 240 19.44 7.19 28.61
CA VAL A 240 20.81 6.69 28.74
C VAL A 240 21.26 6.88 30.19
N LEU A 241 21.55 5.80 30.90
CA LEU A 241 22.20 5.83 32.22
C LEU A 241 23.71 5.62 31.96
N ILE A 242 24.48 6.67 32.14
CA ILE A 242 25.93 6.58 32.09
C ILE A 242 26.43 6.24 33.50
N GLY A 243 26.82 4.99 33.71
CA GLY A 243 27.54 4.56 34.92
C GLY A 243 29.03 4.63 34.68
N SER A 244 29.80 5.24 35.61
CA SER A 244 31.25 5.07 35.64
C SER A 244 31.54 3.66 36.12
N VAL A 245 32.35 2.93 35.35
CA VAL A 245 32.92 1.65 35.78
C VAL A 245 34.26 2.02 36.41
N ASP A 246 34.35 1.90 37.76
CA ASP A 246 35.59 1.94 38.50
C ASP A 246 36.40 0.66 38.26
#